data_8b213c58b1ec5f23d7c9767e2fee0014
#
_entry.id   8b213c58b1ec5f23d7c9767e2fee0014
#
_cell.length_a   1.000
_cell.length_b   1.000
_cell.length_c   1.000
_cell.angle_alpha   90.00
_cell.angle_beta   90.00
_cell.angle_gamma   90.00
#
_symmetry.space_group_name_H-M   'P 1'
#
loop_
_entity.id
_entity.type
_entity.pdbx_description
1 polymer ?
#
loop_
_entity_poly.entity_id
_entity_poly.type
_entity_poly.pdbx_seq_one_letter_code
_entity_poly.pdbx_strand_id
1 'polypeptide(L)'
;MGDAMLIMRKRLIPGARVEEGLRLSAAMLGMDYPPLLVFADNGVEILMPEALYKNSLRDYLDVVSQMTGIYVLGESLAERGYTVDDLEPTLDVTVIDFDRLAEMAKMCSIITSY
;
A
#
# COMPACT_ATOMS: atom_id res chain seq x y z
N MET A 1 11.43 -7.01 -9.58
CA MET A 1 10.56 -5.95 -10.05
C MET A 1 9.21 -6.53 -10.45
N GLY A 2 8.14 -6.07 -9.86
CA GLY A 2 6.82 -6.62 -10.13
C GLY A 2 6.24 -6.12 -11.44
N ASP A 3 5.62 -7.01 -12.21
CA ASP A 3 4.82 -6.64 -13.36
C ASP A 3 3.40 -6.23 -12.95
N ALA A 4 3.07 -6.37 -11.68
CA ALA A 4 1.76 -6.08 -11.14
C ALA A 4 1.83 -4.90 -10.16
N MET A 5 0.82 -4.05 -10.23
CA MET A 5 0.62 -2.97 -9.27
C MET A 5 -0.73 -3.18 -8.59
N LEU A 6 -0.73 -3.18 -7.27
CA LEU A 6 -1.94 -3.26 -6.46
C LEU A 6 -2.13 -1.90 -5.77
N ILE A 7 -3.26 -1.25 -6.01
CA ILE A 7 -3.54 0.07 -5.45
C ILE A 7 -4.63 -0.06 -4.40
N MET A 8 -4.31 0.25 -3.15
CA MET A 8 -5.24 0.21 -2.02
C MET A 8 -5.87 1.59 -1.90
N ARG A 9 -7.15 1.71 -2.21
CA ARG A 9 -7.88 2.99 -2.23
C ARG A 9 -8.95 3.11 -1.16
N LYS A 10 -9.28 2.01 -0.49
CA LYS A 10 -10.35 1.96 0.51
C LYS A 10 -9.79 1.77 1.91
N ARG A 11 -10.57 2.16 2.91
CA ARG A 11 -10.21 1.92 4.30
C ARG A 11 -10.23 0.43 4.61
N LEU A 12 -9.42 0.04 5.59
CA LEU A 12 -9.41 -1.33 6.07
C LEU A 12 -10.56 -1.53 7.06
N ILE A 13 -11.65 -2.10 6.56
CA ILE A 13 -12.81 -2.48 7.38
C ILE A 13 -13.11 -3.95 7.14
N PRO A 14 -13.74 -4.65 8.11
CA PRO A 14 -14.07 -6.06 7.93
C PRO A 14 -14.89 -6.30 6.66
N GLY A 15 -14.48 -7.29 5.86
CA GLY A 15 -15.14 -7.64 4.62
C GLY A 15 -14.81 -6.76 3.44
N ALA A 16 -13.95 -5.76 3.60
CA ALA A 16 -13.55 -4.89 2.50
C ALA A 16 -12.62 -5.60 1.52
N ARG A 17 -12.72 -5.24 0.24
CA ARG A 17 -11.86 -5.81 -0.80
C ARG A 17 -10.38 -5.50 -0.58
N VAL A 18 -10.08 -4.40 0.10
CA VAL A 18 -8.69 -4.03 0.40
C VAL A 18 -7.99 -5.09 1.24
N GLU A 19 -8.72 -5.77 2.12
CA GLU A 19 -8.17 -6.88 2.90
C GLU A 19 -7.73 -8.02 2.00
N GLU A 20 -8.53 -8.34 0.98
CA GLU A 20 -8.18 -9.35 -0.03
C GLU A 20 -6.92 -8.93 -0.81
N GLY A 21 -6.83 -7.65 -1.17
CA GLY A 21 -5.67 -7.11 -1.87
C GLY A 21 -4.38 -7.22 -1.06
N LEU A 22 -4.46 -6.96 0.24
CA LEU A 22 -3.31 -7.09 1.12
C LEU A 22 -2.88 -8.54 1.27
N ARG A 23 -3.82 -9.46 1.37
CA ARG A 23 -3.52 -10.89 1.43
C ARG A 23 -2.92 -11.38 0.11
N LEU A 24 -3.44 -10.88 -1.01
CA LEU A 24 -2.87 -11.21 -2.31
C LEU A 24 -1.42 -10.73 -2.42
N SER A 25 -1.13 -9.52 -1.94
CA SER A 25 0.24 -9.01 -1.99
C SER A 25 1.20 -9.88 -1.18
N ALA A 26 0.76 -10.36 -0.02
CA ALA A 26 1.55 -11.27 0.81
C ALA A 26 1.76 -12.63 0.11
N ALA A 27 0.73 -13.15 -0.53
CA ALA A 27 0.82 -14.41 -1.27
C ALA A 27 1.79 -14.29 -2.46
N MET A 28 1.71 -13.18 -3.20
CA MET A 28 2.61 -12.93 -4.33
C MET A 28 4.06 -12.84 -3.87
N LEU A 29 4.30 -12.16 -2.75
CA LEU A 29 5.62 -12.08 -2.16
C LEU A 29 6.14 -13.47 -1.79
N GLY A 30 5.28 -14.29 -1.19
CA GLY A 30 5.62 -15.66 -0.82
C GLY A 30 5.94 -16.56 -2.02
N MET A 31 5.42 -16.22 -3.20
CA MET A 31 5.70 -16.91 -4.46
C MET A 31 6.89 -16.29 -5.21
N ASP A 32 7.63 -15.41 -4.56
CA ASP A 32 8.78 -14.70 -5.15
C ASP A 32 8.36 -13.82 -6.35
N TYR A 33 7.16 -13.25 -6.28
CA TYR A 33 6.61 -12.36 -7.30
C TYR A 33 6.08 -11.08 -6.64
N PRO A 34 6.97 -10.23 -6.10
CA PRO A 34 6.53 -9.07 -5.31
C PRO A 34 5.81 -8.04 -6.18
N PRO A 35 4.61 -7.61 -5.81
CA PRO A 35 3.92 -6.52 -6.53
C PRO A 35 4.44 -5.16 -6.08
N LEU A 36 4.16 -4.14 -6.88
CA LEU A 36 4.24 -2.75 -6.42
C LEU A 36 2.95 -2.48 -5.64
N LEU A 37 3.09 -2.15 -4.36
CA LEU A 37 1.95 -1.89 -3.49
C LEU A 37 1.85 -0.39 -3.25
N VAL A 38 0.73 0.21 -3.65
CA VAL A 38 0.51 1.65 -3.59
C VAL A 38 -0.74 1.94 -2.75
N PHE A 39 -0.65 2.91 -1.86
CA PHE A 39 -1.77 3.37 -1.05
C PHE A 39 -2.17 4.77 -1.50
N ALA A 40 -3.43 4.93 -1.85
CA ALA A 40 -3.99 6.17 -2.39
C ALA A 40 -5.39 6.40 -1.85
N ASP A 41 -5.91 7.61 -1.98
CA ASP A 41 -7.24 7.99 -1.51
C ASP A 41 -7.41 7.60 -0.03
N ASN A 42 -8.51 6.98 0.34
CA ASN A 42 -8.76 6.53 1.71
C ASN A 42 -7.85 5.37 2.14
N GLY A 43 -7.18 4.73 1.19
CA GLY A 43 -6.24 3.66 1.48
C GLY A 43 -5.03 4.12 2.28
N VAL A 44 -4.68 5.42 2.24
CA VAL A 44 -3.55 5.93 3.04
C VAL A 44 -3.82 5.77 4.54
N GLU A 45 -5.08 5.72 4.95
CA GLU A 45 -5.45 5.55 6.36
C GLU A 45 -5.09 4.16 6.88
N ILE A 46 -4.89 3.18 6.00
CA ILE A 46 -4.44 1.84 6.41
C ILE A 46 -3.05 1.90 7.05
N LEU A 47 -2.24 2.87 6.65
CA LEU A 47 -0.87 3.01 7.13
C LEU A 47 -0.76 3.75 8.45
N MET A 48 -1.88 4.22 8.99
CA MET A 48 -1.90 4.89 10.28
C MET A 48 -1.73 3.88 11.41
N PRO A 49 -1.04 4.24 12.52
CA PRO A 49 -0.85 3.32 13.62
C PRO A 49 -2.13 2.71 14.18
N GLU A 50 -3.20 3.54 14.28
CA GLU A 50 -4.48 3.08 14.83
C GLU A 50 -5.16 2.05 13.94
N ALA A 51 -5.04 2.18 12.62
CA ALA A 51 -5.67 1.27 11.69
C ALA A 51 -5.02 -0.12 11.73
N LEU A 52 -3.72 -0.16 11.98
CA LEU A 52 -2.96 -1.40 12.02
C LEU A 52 -2.93 -2.05 13.40
N TYR A 53 -3.31 -1.29 14.42
CA TYR A 53 -3.31 -1.79 15.78
C TYR A 53 -4.35 -2.91 15.94
N LYS A 54 -3.92 -4.05 16.46
CA LYS A 54 -4.77 -5.25 16.62
C LYS A 54 -5.26 -5.87 15.31
N ASN A 55 -4.64 -5.50 14.17
CA ASN A 55 -5.01 -6.11 12.91
C ASN A 55 -3.94 -7.13 12.50
N SER A 56 -4.37 -8.34 12.15
CA SER A 56 -3.45 -9.41 11.74
C SER A 56 -2.71 -9.09 10.44
N LEU A 57 -3.22 -8.16 9.63
CA LEU A 57 -2.59 -7.76 8.39
C LEU A 57 -1.37 -6.84 8.62
N ARG A 58 -1.20 -6.33 9.82
CA ARG A 58 -0.03 -5.54 10.17
C ARG A 58 1.26 -6.30 9.90
N ASP A 59 1.31 -7.56 10.27
CA ASP A 59 2.51 -8.38 10.05
C ASP A 59 2.82 -8.53 8.57
N TYR A 60 1.79 -8.68 7.73
CA TYR A 60 1.96 -8.72 6.29
C TYR A 60 2.56 -7.42 5.75
N LEU A 61 2.03 -6.29 6.21
CA LEU A 61 2.54 -4.99 5.78
C LEU A 61 3.97 -4.76 6.22
N ASP A 62 4.32 -5.15 7.45
CA ASP A 62 5.68 -5.05 7.95
C ASP A 62 6.64 -5.82 7.04
N VAL A 63 6.32 -7.07 6.71
CA VAL A 63 7.17 -7.91 5.87
C VAL A 63 7.28 -7.33 4.45
N VAL A 64 6.16 -6.97 3.85
CA VAL A 64 6.14 -6.42 2.49
C VAL A 64 6.93 -5.11 2.44
N SER A 65 6.74 -4.23 3.42
CA SER A 65 7.44 -2.95 3.42
C SER A 65 8.95 -3.11 3.57
N GLN A 66 9.40 -4.07 4.36
CA GLN A 66 10.83 -4.30 4.57
C GLN A 66 11.50 -4.98 3.38
N MET A 67 10.78 -5.84 2.67
CA MET A 67 11.34 -6.60 1.56
C MET A 67 11.29 -5.85 0.23
N THR A 68 10.20 -5.17 -0.06
CA THR A 68 10.01 -4.51 -1.35
C THR A 68 9.70 -3.02 -1.23
N GLY A 69 9.40 -2.54 -0.03
CA GLY A 69 8.91 -1.19 0.21
C GLY A 69 7.45 -1.06 -0.21
N ILE A 70 6.81 -0.02 0.29
CA ILE A 70 5.46 0.36 -0.12
C ILE A 70 5.45 1.84 -0.50
N TYR A 71 4.47 2.22 -1.31
CA TYR A 71 4.36 3.57 -1.83
C TYR A 71 3.07 4.21 -1.35
N VAL A 72 3.12 5.50 -1.08
CA VAL A 72 1.93 6.27 -0.70
C VAL A 72 1.84 7.50 -1.58
N LEU A 73 0.63 7.80 -2.06
CA LEU A 73 0.39 8.97 -2.89
C LEU A 73 0.34 10.22 -2.01
N GLY A 74 1.30 11.13 -2.22
CA GLY A 74 1.44 12.33 -1.41
C GLY A 74 0.22 13.24 -1.48
N GLU A 75 -0.40 13.38 -2.66
CA GLU A 75 -1.61 14.18 -2.81
C GLU A 75 -2.75 13.65 -1.95
N SER A 76 -2.85 12.32 -1.80
CA SER A 76 -3.88 11.72 -0.94
C SER A 76 -3.64 12.01 0.53
N LEU A 77 -2.37 12.02 0.97
CA LEU A 77 -2.03 12.43 2.33
C LEU A 77 -2.41 13.88 2.58
N ALA A 78 -2.01 14.77 1.66
CA ALA A 78 -2.25 16.20 1.79
C ALA A 78 -3.75 16.53 1.85
N GLU A 79 -4.56 15.88 1.02
CA GLU A 79 -6.00 16.08 1.02
C GLU A 79 -6.64 15.73 2.36
N ARG A 80 -6.03 14.83 3.11
CA ARG A 80 -6.54 14.37 4.41
C ARG A 80 -5.86 15.02 5.59
N GLY A 81 -4.95 15.97 5.32
CA GLY A 81 -4.22 16.68 6.38
C GLY A 81 -3.16 15.83 7.07
N TYR A 82 -2.69 14.79 6.42
CA TYR A 82 -1.64 13.91 6.97
C TYR A 82 -0.28 14.22 6.35
N THR A 83 0.77 13.91 7.11
CA THR A 83 2.15 13.88 6.62
C THR A 83 2.70 12.46 6.77
N VAL A 84 3.86 12.20 6.18
CA VAL A 84 4.50 10.89 6.31
C VAL A 84 4.80 10.55 7.77
N ASP A 85 5.02 11.55 8.61
CA ASP A 85 5.30 11.35 10.03
C ASP A 85 4.09 10.82 10.81
N ASP A 86 2.89 10.97 10.27
CA ASP A 86 1.66 10.44 10.87
C ASP A 86 1.51 8.93 10.66
N LEU A 87 2.24 8.37 9.72
CA LEU A 87 2.14 6.95 9.35
C LEU A 87 2.91 6.08 10.36
N GLU A 88 2.58 4.78 10.35
CA GLU A 88 3.25 3.82 11.23
C GLU A 88 4.76 3.84 10.99
N PRO A 89 5.58 4.20 11.99
CA PRO A 89 7.02 4.40 11.77
C PRO A 89 7.81 3.13 11.45
N THR A 90 7.25 1.95 11.73
CA THR A 90 7.94 0.70 11.42
C THR A 90 7.85 0.32 9.95
N LEU A 91 6.99 0.98 9.18
CA LEU A 91 6.82 0.71 7.75
C LEU A 91 7.82 1.50 6.91
N ASP A 92 8.42 0.84 5.94
CA ASP A 92 9.28 1.50 4.96
C ASP A 92 8.40 2.03 3.82
N VAL A 93 8.06 3.31 3.91
CA VAL A 93 7.11 3.98 3.01
C VAL A 93 7.84 5.02 2.16
N THR A 94 7.60 4.98 0.85
CA THR A 94 8.08 6.00 -0.08
C THR A 94 6.90 6.83 -0.57
N VAL A 95 6.99 8.15 -0.39
CA VAL A 95 5.96 9.09 -0.87
C VAL A 95 6.20 9.36 -2.34
N ILE A 96 5.16 9.22 -3.17
CA ILE A 96 5.22 9.52 -4.59
C ILE A 96 4.11 10.50 -4.96
N ASP A 97 4.29 11.22 -6.08
CA ASP A 97 3.26 12.07 -6.65
C ASP A 97 2.54 11.35 -7.80
N PHE A 98 1.52 12.01 -8.36
CA PHE A 98 0.76 11.45 -9.49
C PHE A 98 1.65 11.15 -10.69
N ASP A 99 2.60 12.03 -10.99
CA ASP A 99 3.49 11.84 -12.15
C ASP A 99 4.34 10.58 -11.96
N ARG A 100 4.87 10.38 -10.76
CA ARG A 100 5.65 9.17 -10.47
C ARG A 100 4.79 7.92 -10.51
N LEU A 101 3.57 8.00 -9.98
CA LEU A 101 2.63 6.88 -10.04
C LEU A 101 2.34 6.50 -11.48
N ALA A 102 2.12 7.49 -12.36
CA ALA A 102 1.86 7.24 -13.78
C ALA A 102 3.07 6.56 -14.44
N GLU A 103 4.29 7.01 -14.14
CA GLU A 103 5.49 6.38 -14.67
C GLU A 103 5.61 4.91 -14.22
N MET A 104 5.34 4.64 -12.96
CA MET A 104 5.39 3.29 -12.42
C MET A 104 4.33 2.40 -13.06
N ALA A 105 3.13 2.93 -13.27
CA ALA A 105 2.02 2.20 -13.87
C ALA A 105 2.35 1.77 -15.30
N LYS A 106 3.06 2.61 -16.06
CA LYS A 106 3.45 2.27 -17.43
C LYS A 106 4.34 1.04 -17.51
N MET A 107 5.04 0.72 -16.43
CA MET A 107 5.97 -0.41 -16.37
C MET A 107 5.27 -1.69 -15.94
N CYS A 108 4.01 -1.62 -15.58
CA CYS A 108 3.26 -2.77 -15.10
C CYS A 108 2.32 -3.30 -16.19
N SER A 109 2.25 -4.62 -16.32
CA SER A 109 1.31 -5.27 -17.23
C SER A 109 -0.07 -5.48 -16.60
N ILE A 110 -0.13 -5.50 -15.27
CA ILE A 110 -1.37 -5.70 -14.52
C ILE A 110 -1.47 -4.59 -13.46
N ILE A 111 -2.62 -3.93 -13.41
CA ILE A 111 -2.92 -2.94 -12.38
C ILE A 111 -4.30 -3.26 -11.83
N THR A 112 -4.40 -3.48 -10.52
CA THR A 112 -5.66 -3.76 -9.85
C THR A 112 -5.84 -2.79 -8.69
N SER A 113 -7.07 -2.31 -8.53
CA SER A 113 -7.44 -1.33 -7.50
C SER A 113 -8.44 -1.96 -6.52
N TYR A 114 -8.25 -1.67 -5.25
CA TYR A 114 -9.08 -2.21 -4.15
C TYR A 114 -9.67 -1.10 -3.29
#